data_cef49f3183ee408c7cbe4c47e39b55a4
#
_entry.id   cef49f3183ee408c7cbe4c47e39b55a4
#
_cell.length_a   1.000
_cell.length_b   1.000
_cell.length_c   1.000
_cell.angle_alpha   90.00
_cell.angle_beta   90.00
_cell.angle_gamma   90.00
#
_symmetry.space_group_name_H-M   'P 1'
#
loop_
_entity.id
_entity.type
_entity.pdbx_description
1 polymer ?
#
loop_
_entity_poly.entity_id
_entity_poly.type
_entity_poly.pdbx_seq_one_letter_code
_entity_poly.pdbx_strand_id
1 'polypeptide(L)'
;EKTLEMIKANMPYDAFWFYNHGACSVEGVADPEGEFMEKVRSLIGNDVLTTTTMDLHGNTSWLVALNSDLITTYRQAPHADSRESHRRGVVNLLERLESGKGRPAYKAWVAVPVLVSGEWSSTRVEPAKSLYALVPEVEAMPGVIDAGIWIGYVWGDNPRNQGTVMVYGDDEEQVKAGAKKLAQKFWDVRKQFSLDRKSVV
;
A
#
# COMPACT_ATOMS: atom_id res chain seq x y z
N GLU A 1 15.40 2.20 17.93
CA GLU A 1 16.82 2.58 17.98
C GLU A 1 17.70 1.52 17.34
N LYS A 2 17.80 0.31 17.87
CA LYS A 2 18.68 -0.77 17.39
C LYS A 2 18.58 -1.02 15.87
N THR A 3 17.39 -1.06 15.30
CA THR A 3 17.20 -1.25 13.84
C THR A 3 17.80 -0.11 13.04
N LEU A 4 17.63 1.14 13.48
CA LEU A 4 18.22 2.30 12.81
C LEU A 4 19.77 2.30 12.91
N GLU A 5 20.32 1.86 14.03
CA GLU A 5 21.78 1.68 14.19
C GLU A 5 22.32 0.63 13.22
N MET A 6 21.59 -0.49 13.05
CA MET A 6 21.97 -1.54 12.10
C MET A 6 21.89 -1.04 10.66
N ILE A 7 20.85 -0.28 10.30
CA ILE A 7 20.73 0.33 8.98
C ILE A 7 21.92 1.27 8.75
N LYS A 8 22.22 2.15 9.69
CA LYS A 8 23.33 3.10 9.60
C LYS A 8 24.69 2.41 9.41
N ALA A 9 24.90 1.31 10.13
CA ALA A 9 26.18 0.57 10.09
C ALA A 9 26.43 -0.15 8.76
N ASN A 10 25.38 -0.35 7.94
CA ASN A 10 25.47 -1.05 6.67
C ASN A 10 25.28 -0.13 5.44
N MET A 11 25.32 1.18 5.64
CA MET A 11 25.29 2.14 4.52
C MET A 11 26.62 2.13 3.73
N PRO A 12 26.63 2.51 2.43
CA PRO A 12 25.50 3.03 1.64
C PRO A 12 24.59 1.94 1.05
N TYR A 13 23.40 2.33 0.61
CA TYR A 13 22.43 1.47 -0.09
C TYR A 13 22.13 2.01 -1.48
N ASP A 14 21.99 1.12 -2.48
CA ASP A 14 21.48 1.48 -3.82
C ASP A 14 19.96 1.62 -3.79
N ALA A 15 19.28 0.80 -2.96
CA ALA A 15 17.85 0.84 -2.74
C ALA A 15 17.49 0.27 -1.36
N PHE A 16 16.27 0.52 -0.91
CA PHE A 16 15.79 0.02 0.37
C PHE A 16 14.38 -0.57 0.25
N TRP A 17 14.20 -1.80 0.69
CA TRP A 17 12.91 -2.47 0.72
C TRP A 17 12.40 -2.62 2.14
N PHE A 18 11.20 -2.07 2.39
CA PHE A 18 10.45 -2.34 3.60
C PHE A 18 9.48 -3.50 3.38
N TYR A 19 9.52 -4.47 4.27
CA TYR A 19 8.42 -5.39 4.46
C TYR A 19 7.64 -4.93 5.70
N ASN A 20 6.39 -4.52 5.49
CA ASN A 20 5.59 -3.88 6.53
C ASN A 20 4.13 -4.37 6.46
N HIS A 21 3.53 -4.74 7.59
CA HIS A 21 2.12 -5.12 7.59
C HIS A 21 1.22 -3.90 7.35
N GLY A 22 1.43 -2.82 8.07
CA GLY A 22 0.57 -1.63 8.06
C GLY A 22 -0.38 -1.54 9.27
N ALA A 23 -0.34 -2.50 10.20
CA ALA A 23 -1.23 -2.54 11.34
C ALA A 23 -0.49 -2.48 12.70
N CYS A 24 0.76 -2.00 12.71
CA CYS A 24 1.53 -1.86 13.92
C CYS A 24 0.87 -0.83 14.86
N SER A 25 0.74 -1.19 16.13
CA SER A 25 0.23 -0.30 17.17
C SER A 25 1.25 -0.18 18.29
N VAL A 26 1.58 1.05 18.67
CA VAL A 26 2.50 1.36 19.75
C VAL A 26 1.84 2.41 20.64
N GLU A 27 1.82 2.16 21.95
CA GLU A 27 1.23 3.09 22.91
C GLU A 27 1.86 4.48 22.79
N GLY A 28 1.04 5.50 22.67
CA GLY A 28 1.48 6.90 22.57
C GLY A 28 2.02 7.31 21.19
N VAL A 29 2.03 6.41 20.19
CA VAL A 29 2.50 6.69 18.83
C VAL A 29 1.35 6.53 17.85
N ALA A 30 0.99 7.60 17.16
CA ALA A 30 -0.16 7.59 16.25
C ALA A 30 0.12 6.84 14.94
N ASP A 31 1.34 6.89 14.45
CA ASP A 31 1.76 6.24 13.19
C ASP A 31 3.16 5.62 13.30
N PRO A 32 3.31 4.49 14.03
CA PRO A 32 4.61 3.91 14.28
C PRO A 32 5.34 3.46 13.02
N GLU A 33 4.61 3.03 11.99
CA GLU A 33 5.18 2.59 10.72
C GLU A 33 5.62 3.77 9.88
N GLY A 34 4.79 4.79 9.76
CA GLY A 34 5.14 6.01 9.04
C GLY A 34 6.32 6.76 9.69
N GLU A 35 6.32 6.89 11.02
CA GLU A 35 7.44 7.50 11.76
C GLU A 35 8.74 6.69 11.63
N PHE A 36 8.64 5.36 11.62
CA PHE A 36 9.82 4.51 11.38
C PHE A 36 10.38 4.72 9.97
N MET A 37 9.52 4.75 8.96
CA MET A 37 9.92 4.96 7.56
C MET A 37 10.50 6.36 7.35
N GLU A 38 9.95 7.38 7.99
CA GLU A 38 10.51 8.73 7.99
C GLU A 38 11.92 8.79 8.58
N LYS A 39 12.14 8.12 9.71
CA LYS A 39 13.47 8.03 10.33
C LYS A 39 14.46 7.28 9.44
N VAL A 40 14.04 6.19 8.79
CA VAL A 40 14.89 5.49 7.83
C VAL A 40 15.19 6.37 6.63
N ARG A 41 14.19 7.04 6.07
CA ARG A 41 14.37 8.00 4.95
C ARG A 41 15.37 9.10 5.29
N SER A 42 15.25 9.67 6.50
CA SER A 42 16.17 10.70 6.99
C SER A 42 17.62 10.17 7.13
N LEU A 43 17.78 8.88 7.40
CA LEU A 43 19.07 8.23 7.57
C LEU A 43 19.72 7.88 6.23
N ILE A 44 18.99 7.24 5.31
CA ILE A 44 19.52 6.75 4.04
C ILE A 44 19.58 7.84 2.96
N GLY A 45 18.88 8.95 3.17
CA GLY A 45 18.81 10.08 2.24
C GLY A 45 17.73 9.92 1.18
N ASN A 46 17.57 10.99 0.39
CA ASN A 46 16.52 11.06 -0.62
C ASN A 46 16.91 10.39 -1.95
N ASP A 47 18.16 10.08 -2.18
CA ASP A 47 18.62 9.50 -3.44
C ASP A 47 18.45 7.98 -3.49
N VAL A 48 18.33 7.34 -2.34
CA VAL A 48 18.06 5.90 -2.22
C VAL A 48 16.61 5.62 -2.56
N LEU A 49 16.37 4.83 -3.61
CA LEU A 49 15.03 4.42 -4.01
C LEU A 49 14.44 3.43 -2.99
N THR A 50 13.23 3.68 -2.51
CA THR A 50 12.56 2.81 -1.54
C THR A 50 11.33 2.14 -2.11
N THR A 51 11.11 0.90 -1.72
CA THR A 51 9.86 0.18 -1.98
C THR A 51 9.30 -0.40 -0.68
N THR A 52 7.99 -0.45 -0.57
CA THR A 52 7.28 -1.04 0.56
C THR A 52 6.28 -2.07 0.07
N THR A 53 6.29 -3.26 0.67
CA THR A 53 5.27 -4.27 0.44
C THR A 53 4.44 -4.45 1.70
N MET A 54 3.11 -4.39 1.56
CA MET A 54 2.17 -4.36 2.68
C MET A 54 1.03 -5.36 2.51
N ASP A 55 0.44 -5.71 3.65
CA ASP A 55 -0.85 -6.38 3.68
C ASP A 55 -1.97 -5.40 3.29
N LEU A 56 -3.02 -5.89 2.64
CA LEU A 56 -4.19 -5.08 2.27
C LEU A 56 -5.02 -4.62 3.49
N HIS A 57 -4.80 -5.23 4.66
CA HIS A 57 -5.38 -4.80 5.93
C HIS A 57 -4.50 -3.76 6.67
N GLY A 58 -3.50 -3.19 6.01
CA GLY A 58 -2.71 -2.11 6.57
C GLY A 58 -3.48 -0.78 6.66
N ASN A 59 -3.23 -0.01 7.69
CA ASN A 59 -3.68 1.38 7.85
C ASN A 59 -2.64 2.31 7.20
N THR A 60 -2.72 2.47 5.90
CA THR A 60 -1.72 3.20 5.12
C THR A 60 -1.90 4.70 5.26
N SER A 61 -1.02 5.32 6.03
CA SER A 61 -1.03 6.76 6.28
C SER A 61 -0.41 7.57 5.15
N TRP A 62 -0.66 8.87 5.18
CA TRP A 62 0.07 9.83 4.35
C TRP A 62 1.58 9.77 4.57
N LEU A 63 2.03 9.57 5.82
CA LEU A 63 3.45 9.51 6.16
C LEU A 63 4.13 8.27 5.55
N VAL A 64 3.45 7.12 5.54
CA VAL A 64 3.90 5.92 4.81
C VAL A 64 4.00 6.20 3.31
N ALA A 65 2.97 6.83 2.73
CA ALA A 65 2.96 7.17 1.31
C ALA A 65 4.07 8.16 0.92
N LEU A 66 4.38 9.12 1.79
CA LEU A 66 5.42 10.12 1.56
C LEU A 66 6.83 9.51 1.57
N ASN A 67 7.08 8.55 2.46
CA ASN A 67 8.41 7.99 2.68
C ASN A 67 8.70 6.70 1.88
N SER A 68 7.72 6.20 1.09
CA SER A 68 7.91 5.11 0.13
C SER A 68 7.82 5.63 -1.28
N ASP A 69 8.82 5.37 -2.12
CA ASP A 69 8.77 5.75 -3.52
C ASP A 69 7.83 4.83 -4.31
N LEU A 70 7.93 3.53 -4.06
CA LEU A 70 7.10 2.47 -4.61
C LEU A 70 6.35 1.77 -3.47
N ILE A 71 5.10 1.40 -3.69
CA ILE A 71 4.32 0.74 -2.67
C ILE A 71 3.40 -0.32 -3.30
N THR A 72 3.50 -1.53 -2.79
CA THR A 72 2.77 -2.69 -3.30
C THR A 72 1.95 -3.31 -2.17
N THR A 73 0.74 -3.73 -2.45
CA THR A 73 -0.10 -4.44 -1.48
C THR A 73 -0.60 -5.76 -2.01
N TYR A 74 -0.99 -6.66 -1.11
CA TYR A 74 -1.72 -7.87 -1.47
C TYR A 74 -3.05 -7.49 -2.14
N ARG A 75 -3.53 -8.36 -3.02
CA ARG A 75 -4.79 -8.20 -3.74
C ARG A 75 -5.82 -9.24 -3.38
N GLN A 76 -5.45 -10.17 -2.51
CA GLN A 76 -6.30 -11.28 -2.11
C GLN A 76 -6.45 -11.37 -0.59
N ALA A 77 -7.67 -11.54 -0.16
CA ALA A 77 -8.03 -11.97 1.19
C ALA A 77 -8.91 -13.23 1.03
N PRO A 78 -8.46 -14.40 1.50
CA PRO A 78 -7.17 -14.74 2.14
C PRO A 78 -5.95 -14.50 1.25
N HIS A 79 -4.79 -14.26 1.88
CA HIS A 79 -3.53 -13.79 1.28
C HIS A 79 -2.81 -14.85 0.42
N ALA A 80 -3.49 -15.40 -0.60
CA ALA A 80 -2.91 -16.40 -1.49
C ALA A 80 -1.83 -15.83 -2.42
N ASP A 81 -1.81 -14.51 -2.61
CA ASP A 81 -0.88 -13.77 -3.48
C ASP A 81 0.28 -13.09 -2.73
N SER A 82 0.49 -13.38 -1.46
CA SER A 82 1.48 -12.69 -0.64
C SER A 82 2.89 -12.77 -1.26
N ARG A 83 3.33 -13.98 -1.69
CA ARG A 83 4.62 -14.18 -2.35
C ARG A 83 4.73 -13.39 -3.66
N GLU A 84 3.68 -13.39 -4.47
CA GLU A 84 3.65 -12.67 -5.75
C GLU A 84 3.67 -11.15 -5.53
N SER A 85 3.00 -10.66 -4.50
CA SER A 85 3.01 -9.24 -4.14
C SER A 85 4.40 -8.78 -3.69
N HIS A 86 5.12 -9.60 -2.91
CA HIS A 86 6.51 -9.32 -2.57
C HIS A 86 7.40 -9.28 -3.81
N ARG A 87 7.24 -10.30 -4.71
CA ARG A 87 7.96 -10.34 -5.98
C ARG A 87 7.70 -9.08 -6.82
N ARG A 88 6.43 -8.66 -6.95
CA ARG A 88 6.04 -7.47 -7.70
C ARG A 88 6.70 -6.20 -7.14
N GLY A 89 6.68 -6.01 -5.81
CA GLY A 89 7.33 -4.86 -5.20
C GLY A 89 8.83 -4.80 -5.45
N VAL A 90 9.51 -5.96 -5.42
CA VAL A 90 10.95 -6.04 -5.72
C VAL A 90 11.21 -5.83 -7.22
N VAL A 91 10.40 -6.43 -8.10
CA VAL A 91 10.54 -6.26 -9.56
C VAL A 91 10.36 -4.79 -9.94
N ASN A 92 9.33 -4.11 -9.45
CA ASN A 92 9.13 -2.68 -9.71
C ASN A 92 10.34 -1.85 -9.26
N LEU A 93 10.96 -2.20 -8.13
CA LEU A 93 12.18 -1.53 -7.65
C LEU A 93 13.36 -1.74 -8.58
N LEU A 94 13.62 -3.00 -8.97
CA LEU A 94 14.74 -3.35 -9.84
C LEU A 94 14.60 -2.72 -11.23
N GLU A 95 13.41 -2.76 -11.82
CA GLU A 95 13.14 -2.13 -13.12
C GLU A 95 13.39 -0.60 -13.09
N ARG A 96 13.05 0.04 -11.98
CA ARG A 96 13.32 1.50 -11.82
C ARG A 96 14.81 1.79 -11.68
N LEU A 97 15.57 0.95 -10.98
CA LEU A 97 17.01 1.06 -10.84
C LEU A 97 17.72 0.80 -12.17
N GLU A 98 17.41 -0.31 -12.83
CA GLU A 98 18.04 -0.72 -14.08
C GLU A 98 17.75 0.26 -15.23
N SER A 99 16.54 0.80 -15.30
CA SER A 99 16.18 1.81 -16.31
C SER A 99 16.74 3.20 -16.02
N GLY A 100 17.29 3.44 -14.83
CA GLY A 100 17.74 4.76 -14.39
C GLY A 100 16.63 5.81 -14.20
N LYS A 101 15.36 5.40 -14.24
CA LYS A 101 14.21 6.31 -14.10
C LYS A 101 14.00 6.83 -12.68
N GLY A 102 14.59 6.17 -11.67
CA GLY A 102 14.45 6.58 -10.28
C GLY A 102 13.01 6.53 -9.78
N ARG A 103 12.60 7.53 -9.01
CA ARG A 103 11.23 7.61 -8.45
C ARG A 103 10.17 7.75 -9.52
N PRO A 104 8.97 7.17 -9.32
CA PRO A 104 7.81 7.55 -10.11
C PRO A 104 7.54 9.05 -10.02
N ALA A 105 7.22 9.66 -11.16
CA ALA A 105 6.98 11.09 -11.21
C ALA A 105 5.74 11.52 -10.43
N TYR A 106 4.74 10.64 -10.35
CA TYR A 106 3.45 10.93 -9.72
C TYR A 106 2.98 9.79 -8.83
N LYS A 107 2.37 10.16 -7.70
CA LYS A 107 1.72 9.25 -6.76
C LYS A 107 0.44 9.89 -6.24
N ALA A 108 -0.66 9.18 -6.33
CA ALA A 108 -1.92 9.55 -5.74
C ALA A 108 -2.18 8.66 -4.50
N TRP A 109 -2.36 9.28 -3.35
CA TRP A 109 -2.86 8.66 -2.12
C TRP A 109 -4.25 9.23 -1.82
N VAL A 110 -5.23 8.36 -1.66
CA VAL A 110 -6.62 8.75 -1.44
C VAL A 110 -7.16 8.03 -0.21
N ALA A 111 -7.47 8.79 0.83
CA ALA A 111 -8.22 8.29 1.97
C ALA A 111 -9.68 8.10 1.57
N VAL A 112 -10.20 6.89 1.76
CA VAL A 112 -11.61 6.56 1.55
C VAL A 112 -12.23 6.34 2.93
N PRO A 113 -13.18 7.17 3.39
CA PRO A 113 -13.71 7.08 4.75
C PRO A 113 -14.66 5.89 4.91
N VAL A 114 -14.10 4.70 4.79
CA VAL A 114 -14.77 3.41 4.90
C VAL A 114 -14.02 2.57 5.92
N LEU A 115 -14.73 2.05 6.89
CA LEU A 115 -14.22 1.10 7.86
C LEU A 115 -14.82 -0.28 7.55
N VAL A 116 -13.97 -1.23 7.20
CA VAL A 116 -14.34 -2.61 6.91
C VAL A 116 -13.52 -3.53 7.81
N SER A 117 -14.18 -4.41 8.52
CA SER A 117 -13.50 -5.47 9.25
C SER A 117 -12.86 -6.46 8.27
N GLY A 118 -11.69 -6.99 8.62
CA GLY A 118 -10.96 -7.94 7.79
C GLY A 118 -11.80 -9.17 7.41
N GLU A 119 -12.68 -9.62 8.31
CA GLU A 119 -13.58 -10.74 8.11
C GLU A 119 -14.62 -10.49 6.99
N TRP A 120 -14.85 -9.22 6.64
CA TRP A 120 -15.80 -8.82 5.60
C TRP A 120 -15.13 -8.49 4.27
N SER A 121 -13.81 -8.60 4.21
CA SER A 121 -12.99 -8.15 3.09
C SER A 121 -12.58 -9.26 2.12
N SER A 122 -13.15 -10.46 2.22
CA SER A 122 -12.79 -11.57 1.34
C SER A 122 -12.93 -11.20 -0.13
N THR A 123 -11.83 -11.24 -0.86
CA THR A 123 -11.81 -10.94 -2.30
C THR A 123 -12.37 -12.07 -3.18
N ARG A 124 -12.83 -13.17 -2.54
CA ARG A 124 -13.51 -14.27 -3.22
C ARG A 124 -15.01 -14.01 -3.40
N VAL A 125 -15.56 -13.05 -2.66
CA VAL A 125 -17.00 -12.72 -2.65
C VAL A 125 -17.21 -11.21 -2.88
N GLU A 126 -18.43 -10.86 -3.30
CA GLU A 126 -18.81 -9.45 -3.43
C GLU A 126 -18.96 -8.78 -2.05
N PRO A 127 -18.68 -7.49 -1.95
CA PRO A 127 -18.28 -6.56 -3.01
C PRO A 127 -16.77 -6.50 -3.27
N ALA A 128 -15.94 -7.11 -2.41
CA ALA A 128 -14.49 -7.04 -2.53
C ALA A 128 -13.99 -7.65 -3.84
N LYS A 129 -14.60 -8.74 -4.30
CA LYS A 129 -14.25 -9.38 -5.58
C LYS A 129 -14.28 -8.40 -6.75
N SER A 130 -15.38 -7.70 -6.96
CA SER A 130 -15.52 -6.70 -8.03
C SER A 130 -14.63 -5.48 -7.79
N LEU A 131 -14.42 -5.08 -6.56
CA LEU A 131 -13.56 -3.95 -6.23
C LEU A 131 -12.10 -4.24 -6.62
N TYR A 132 -11.56 -5.36 -6.17
CA TYR A 132 -10.17 -5.73 -6.44
C TYR A 132 -9.93 -6.14 -7.89
N ALA A 133 -10.95 -6.60 -8.62
CA ALA A 133 -10.86 -6.89 -10.06
C ALA A 133 -10.51 -5.64 -10.90
N LEU A 134 -10.72 -4.44 -10.39
CA LEU A 134 -10.35 -3.19 -11.08
C LEU A 134 -8.86 -2.86 -10.98
N VAL A 135 -8.13 -3.44 -10.03
CA VAL A 135 -6.72 -3.09 -9.81
C VAL A 135 -5.86 -3.42 -11.04
N PRO A 136 -5.94 -4.63 -11.65
CA PRO A 136 -5.21 -4.92 -12.89
C PRO A 136 -5.60 -4.02 -14.07
N GLU A 137 -6.86 -3.57 -14.14
CA GLU A 137 -7.29 -2.63 -15.19
C GLU A 137 -6.61 -1.26 -15.03
N VAL A 138 -6.44 -0.81 -13.79
CA VAL A 138 -5.74 0.46 -13.50
C VAL A 138 -4.25 0.32 -13.77
N GLU A 139 -3.63 -0.80 -13.42
CA GLU A 139 -2.21 -1.05 -13.75
C GLU A 139 -1.94 -1.09 -15.26
N ALA A 140 -2.91 -1.56 -16.04
CA ALA A 140 -2.78 -1.57 -17.51
C ALA A 140 -2.93 -0.18 -18.15
N MET A 141 -3.23 0.87 -17.39
CA MET A 141 -3.30 2.23 -17.90
C MET A 141 -1.90 2.75 -18.25
N PRO A 142 -1.74 3.49 -19.35
CA PRO A 142 -0.43 3.97 -19.79
C PRO A 142 0.31 4.76 -18.71
N GLY A 143 1.56 4.41 -18.44
CA GLY A 143 2.39 5.11 -17.47
C GLY A 143 2.08 4.82 -15.99
N VAL A 144 1.08 4.00 -15.66
CA VAL A 144 0.87 3.47 -14.31
C VAL A 144 1.85 2.33 -14.07
N ILE A 145 2.46 2.30 -12.89
CA ILE A 145 3.41 1.25 -12.47
C ILE A 145 2.74 0.24 -11.56
N ASP A 146 2.01 0.69 -10.53
CA ASP A 146 1.28 -0.19 -9.63
C ASP A 146 0.07 0.55 -9.04
N ALA A 147 -0.90 -0.21 -8.59
CA ALA A 147 -2.09 0.26 -7.93
C ALA A 147 -2.48 -0.66 -6.78
N GLY A 148 -2.99 -0.10 -5.70
CA GLY A 148 -3.37 -0.85 -4.52
C GLY A 148 -4.59 -0.28 -3.81
N ILE A 149 -5.31 -1.18 -3.12
CA ILE A 149 -6.43 -0.86 -2.23
C ILE A 149 -6.11 -1.45 -0.88
N TRP A 150 -6.15 -0.64 0.16
CA TRP A 150 -6.06 -1.05 1.56
C TRP A 150 -7.44 -0.94 2.19
N ILE A 151 -7.91 -2.02 2.75
CA ILE A 151 -9.17 -2.06 3.51
C ILE A 151 -9.01 -1.39 4.88
N GLY A 152 -7.78 -1.42 5.42
CA GLY A 152 -7.48 -0.97 6.76
C GLY A 152 -7.63 -2.08 7.80
N TYR A 153 -7.28 -1.76 9.04
CA TYR A 153 -7.31 -2.68 10.17
C TYR A 153 -8.08 -2.05 11.34
N VAL A 154 -9.40 -2.24 11.34
CA VAL A 154 -10.31 -1.60 12.30
C VAL A 154 -10.02 -1.97 13.76
N TRP A 155 -9.51 -3.18 13.99
CA TRP A 155 -9.17 -3.66 15.33
C TRP A 155 -7.98 -2.95 15.97
N GLY A 156 -7.21 -2.20 15.19
CA GLY A 156 -6.11 -1.36 15.68
C GLY A 156 -6.58 -0.12 16.42
N ASP A 157 -7.83 0.27 16.27
CA ASP A 157 -8.48 1.43 16.91
C ASP A 157 -7.57 2.66 16.99
N ASN A 158 -7.02 3.05 15.84
CA ASN A 158 -6.09 4.16 15.76
C ASN A 158 -6.55 5.24 14.74
N PRO A 159 -6.04 6.48 14.83
CA PRO A 159 -6.47 7.59 13.98
C PRO A 159 -6.25 7.38 12.47
N ARG A 160 -5.38 6.43 12.08
CA ARG A 160 -5.09 6.09 10.67
C ARG A 160 -6.12 5.15 10.05
N ASN A 161 -7.09 4.70 10.84
CA ASN A 161 -7.99 3.61 10.47
C ASN A 161 -9.00 4.06 9.41
N GLN A 162 -8.74 3.69 8.17
CA GLN A 162 -9.58 4.03 7.02
C GLN A 162 -9.22 3.14 5.82
N GLY A 163 -10.13 3.08 4.84
CA GLY A 163 -9.79 2.58 3.52
C GLY A 163 -8.82 3.53 2.82
N THR A 164 -7.90 2.98 2.03
CA THR A 164 -6.94 3.78 1.27
C THR A 164 -6.78 3.22 -0.13
N VAL A 165 -6.60 4.10 -1.10
CA VAL A 165 -6.21 3.77 -2.47
C VAL A 165 -4.91 4.48 -2.78
N MET A 166 -3.98 3.75 -3.38
CA MET A 166 -2.79 4.36 -3.98
C MET A 166 -2.59 3.90 -5.41
N VAL A 167 -2.18 4.84 -6.25
CA VAL A 167 -1.74 4.60 -7.63
C VAL A 167 -0.50 5.45 -7.87
N TYR A 168 0.49 4.90 -8.53
CA TYR A 168 1.69 5.65 -8.88
C TYR A 168 2.23 5.26 -10.25
N GLY A 169 2.96 6.18 -10.86
CA GLY A 169 3.49 6.03 -12.21
C GLY A 169 4.16 7.29 -12.75
N ASP A 170 4.35 7.32 -14.04
CA ASP A 170 5.05 8.41 -14.75
C ASP A 170 4.08 9.28 -15.59
N ASP A 171 2.78 8.97 -15.62
CA ASP A 171 1.73 9.76 -16.26
C ASP A 171 0.74 10.30 -15.23
N GLU A 172 0.69 11.62 -15.09
CA GLU A 172 -0.13 12.29 -14.06
C GLU A 172 -1.61 12.02 -14.23
N GLU A 173 -2.13 12.15 -15.45
CA GLU A 173 -3.55 12.02 -15.72
C GLU A 173 -4.02 10.59 -15.52
N GLN A 174 -3.22 9.61 -15.90
CA GLN A 174 -3.55 8.19 -15.71
C GLN A 174 -3.48 7.80 -14.23
N VAL A 175 -2.48 8.29 -13.49
CA VAL A 175 -2.39 8.07 -12.04
C VAL A 175 -3.61 8.64 -11.32
N LYS A 176 -4.01 9.88 -11.63
CA LYS A 176 -5.20 10.52 -11.05
C LYS A 176 -6.50 9.79 -11.43
N ALA A 177 -6.64 9.44 -12.72
CA ALA A 177 -7.82 8.73 -13.21
C ALA A 177 -7.96 7.34 -12.57
N GLY A 178 -6.86 6.59 -12.47
CA GLY A 178 -6.81 5.30 -11.80
C GLY A 178 -7.17 5.39 -10.33
N ALA A 179 -6.58 6.32 -9.59
CA ALA A 179 -6.88 6.54 -8.18
C ALA A 179 -8.34 6.91 -7.95
N LYS A 180 -8.89 7.81 -8.78
CA LYS A 180 -10.30 8.18 -8.73
C LYS A 180 -11.22 6.99 -9.01
N LYS A 181 -10.90 6.17 -10.04
CA LYS A 181 -11.68 4.98 -10.41
C LYS A 181 -11.78 4.00 -9.24
N LEU A 182 -10.65 3.67 -8.60
CA LEU A 182 -10.62 2.75 -7.47
C LEU A 182 -11.32 3.33 -6.22
N ALA A 183 -11.01 4.57 -5.86
CA ALA A 183 -11.60 5.22 -4.69
C ALA A 183 -13.12 5.38 -4.83
N GLN A 184 -13.62 5.77 -6.00
CA GLN A 184 -15.04 5.89 -6.28
C GLN A 184 -15.74 4.53 -6.16
N LYS A 185 -15.18 3.48 -6.76
CA LYS A 185 -15.74 2.12 -6.64
C LYS A 185 -15.77 1.66 -5.19
N PHE A 186 -14.70 1.89 -4.42
CA PHE A 186 -14.66 1.52 -3.01
C PHE A 186 -15.76 2.23 -2.22
N TRP A 187 -15.93 3.53 -2.44
CA TRP A 187 -17.00 4.31 -1.83
C TRP A 187 -18.38 3.80 -2.22
N ASP A 188 -18.62 3.51 -3.49
CA ASP A 188 -19.94 3.08 -4.02
C ASP A 188 -20.38 1.75 -3.40
N VAL A 189 -19.44 0.82 -3.19
CA VAL A 189 -19.77 -0.50 -2.63
C VAL A 189 -19.69 -0.56 -1.10
N ARG A 190 -19.32 0.51 -0.41
CA ARG A 190 -19.06 0.53 1.04
C ARG A 190 -20.16 -0.07 1.92
N LYS A 191 -21.42 0.09 1.52
CA LYS A 191 -22.58 -0.44 2.27
C LYS A 191 -22.89 -1.90 1.96
N GLN A 192 -22.19 -2.49 1.01
CA GLN A 192 -22.39 -3.89 0.60
C GLN A 192 -21.47 -4.84 1.40
N PHE A 193 -20.44 -4.30 2.05
CA PHE A 193 -19.61 -5.09 2.96
C PHE A 193 -20.46 -5.52 4.16
N SER A 194 -20.72 -6.80 4.25
CA SER A 194 -21.50 -7.39 5.33
C SER A 194 -20.98 -8.80 5.65
N LEU A 195 -21.16 -9.22 6.88
CA LEU A 195 -20.86 -10.58 7.27
C LEU A 195 -21.91 -11.52 6.66
N ASP A 196 -21.59 -12.19 5.58
CA ASP A 196 -22.36 -13.34 5.15
C ASP A 196 -21.91 -14.55 5.98
N ARG A 197 -22.77 -15.01 6.90
CA ARG A 197 -22.49 -16.20 7.74
C ARG A 197 -22.22 -17.47 6.92
N LYS A 198 -22.46 -17.46 5.62
CA LYS A 198 -22.20 -18.58 4.70
C LYS A 198 -20.78 -18.60 4.13
N SER A 199 -20.02 -17.52 4.27
CA SER A 199 -18.66 -17.40 3.72
C SER A 199 -17.55 -17.69 4.74
N VAL A 200 -17.89 -18.12 5.95
CA VAL A 200 -16.95 -18.46 7.03
C VAL A 200 -16.86 -19.99 7.16
N VAL A 201 -16.52 -20.68 6.09
CA VAL A 201 -16.14 -22.11 6.12
C VAL A 201 -14.93 -22.31 5.22
#